data_edbe2891405e7ddeebbbb5f9e5bde92c
#
_entry.id   edbe2891405e7ddeebbbb5f9e5bde92c
#
_cell.length_a   1.000
_cell.length_b   1.000
_cell.length_c   1.000
_cell.angle_alpha   90.00
_cell.angle_beta   90.00
_cell.angle_gamma   90.00
#
_symmetry.space_group_name_H-M   'P 1'
#
loop_
_entity.id
_entity.type
_entity.pdbx_description
1 polymer ?
#
loop_
_entity_poly.entity_id
_entity_poly.type
_entity_poly.pdbx_seq_one_letter_code
_entity_poly.pdbx_strand_id
1 'polypeptide(L)'
;MAIDFTLSPELEEIRLRVRAFVNDVVKPGEAELDKLRDEDRADYIGKLIALRKQAMEVGLWMPHMPKEWGGMGLGHVQLAMVQAEAAKASMGPWVLN
;
A
#
# COMPACT_ATOMS: atom_id res chain seq x y z
N MET A 1 17.06 27.85 -10.59
CA MET A 1 17.30 26.42 -10.77
C MET A 1 15.96 25.71 -10.91
N ALA A 2 15.77 25.01 -12.00
CA ALA A 2 14.53 24.27 -12.19
C ALA A 2 14.57 22.99 -11.37
N ILE A 3 13.49 22.70 -10.63
CA ILE A 3 13.34 21.45 -9.94
C ILE A 3 12.68 20.47 -10.89
N ASP A 4 13.36 19.36 -11.15
CA ASP A 4 12.84 18.30 -11.99
C ASP A 4 12.03 17.32 -11.12
N PHE A 5 10.72 17.25 -11.36
CA PHE A 5 9.82 16.34 -10.67
C PHE A 5 9.59 15.04 -11.45
N THR A 6 10.36 14.83 -12.54
CA THR A 6 10.24 13.60 -13.32
C THR A 6 10.71 12.41 -12.50
N LEU A 7 9.85 11.40 -12.37
CA LEU A 7 10.19 10.18 -11.66
C LEU A 7 11.11 9.31 -12.52
N SER A 8 12.04 8.58 -11.89
CA SER A 8 12.83 7.58 -12.60
C SER A 8 11.91 6.46 -13.10
N PRO A 9 12.29 5.72 -14.16
CA PRO A 9 11.48 4.60 -14.65
C PRO A 9 11.15 3.57 -13.55
N GLU A 10 12.10 3.30 -12.67
CA GLU A 10 11.92 2.35 -11.55
C GLU A 10 10.89 2.86 -10.55
N LEU A 11 10.96 4.14 -10.22
CA LEU A 11 10.03 4.77 -9.29
C LEU A 11 8.63 4.87 -9.88
N GLU A 12 8.53 5.17 -11.18
CA GLU A 12 7.25 5.19 -11.88
C GLU A 12 6.61 3.79 -11.90
N GLU A 13 7.40 2.74 -12.08
CA GLU A 13 6.91 1.37 -12.01
C GLU A 13 6.34 1.05 -10.62
N ILE A 14 7.05 1.43 -9.56
CA ILE A 14 6.57 1.24 -8.19
C ILE A 14 5.25 1.99 -8.00
N ARG A 15 5.17 3.23 -8.44
CA ARG A 15 3.96 4.04 -8.33
C ARG A 15 2.76 3.37 -9.00
N LEU A 16 2.96 2.86 -10.21
CA LEU A 16 1.90 2.18 -10.97
C LEU A 16 1.49 0.86 -10.31
N ARG A 17 2.45 0.11 -9.74
CA ARG A 17 2.16 -1.12 -9.01
C ARG A 17 1.34 -0.84 -7.75
N VAL A 18 1.69 0.20 -7.00
CA VAL A 18 0.93 0.60 -5.81
C VAL A 18 -0.48 1.02 -6.21
N ARG A 19 -0.60 1.82 -7.27
CA ARG A 19 -1.91 2.25 -7.79
C ARG A 19 -2.78 1.07 -8.18
N ALA A 20 -2.23 0.11 -8.93
CA ALA A 20 -2.96 -1.08 -9.34
C ALA A 20 -3.40 -1.91 -8.12
N PHE A 21 -2.51 -2.12 -7.16
CA PHE A 21 -2.83 -2.84 -5.94
C PHE A 21 -3.95 -2.15 -5.15
N VAL A 22 -3.88 -0.83 -5.00
CA VAL A 22 -4.91 -0.05 -4.30
C VAL A 22 -6.26 -0.18 -5.01
N ASN A 23 -6.28 -0.04 -6.34
CA ASN A 23 -7.53 -0.09 -7.10
C ASN A 23 -8.13 -1.50 -7.17
N ASP A 24 -7.29 -2.53 -7.31
CA ASP A 24 -7.74 -3.90 -7.59
C ASP A 24 -7.93 -4.73 -6.33
N VAL A 25 -7.24 -4.41 -5.25
CA VAL A 25 -7.25 -5.20 -4.02
C VAL A 25 -7.75 -4.41 -2.82
N VAL A 26 -7.18 -3.23 -2.57
CA VAL A 26 -7.49 -2.47 -1.35
C VAL A 26 -8.90 -1.89 -1.38
N LYS A 27 -9.28 -1.22 -2.47
CA LYS A 27 -10.61 -0.60 -2.57
C LYS A 27 -11.74 -1.63 -2.51
N PRO A 28 -11.69 -2.77 -3.24
CA PRO A 28 -12.69 -3.81 -3.06
C PRO A 28 -12.70 -4.41 -1.65
N GLY A 29 -11.51 -4.65 -1.08
CA GLY A 29 -11.38 -5.16 0.28
C GLY A 29 -11.91 -4.19 1.33
N GLU A 30 -11.75 -2.89 1.10
CA GLU A 30 -12.27 -1.85 1.98
C GLU A 30 -13.78 -1.88 2.10
N ALA A 31 -14.48 -2.15 0.99
CA ALA A 31 -15.93 -2.30 1.03
C ALA A 31 -16.37 -3.46 1.91
N GLU A 32 -15.65 -4.57 1.88
CA GLU A 32 -15.90 -5.71 2.77
C GLU A 32 -15.56 -5.37 4.23
N LEU A 33 -14.47 -4.64 4.47
CA LEU A 33 -14.09 -4.21 5.80
C LEU A 33 -15.14 -3.29 6.43
N ASP A 34 -15.71 -2.39 5.66
CA ASP A 34 -16.77 -1.50 6.14
C ASP A 34 -18.00 -2.27 6.59
N LYS A 35 -18.34 -3.35 5.90
CA LYS A 35 -19.44 -4.23 6.29
C LYS A 35 -19.13 -4.96 7.60
N LEU A 36 -17.91 -5.47 7.75
CA LEU A 36 -17.53 -6.29 8.89
C LEU A 36 -17.24 -5.49 10.15
N ARG A 37 -16.93 -4.21 10.01
CA ARG A 37 -16.57 -3.34 11.14
C ARG A 37 -17.57 -3.40 12.27
N ASP A 38 -18.85 -3.34 11.95
CA ASP A 38 -19.93 -3.28 12.92
C ASP A 38 -20.59 -4.63 13.18
N GLU A 39 -20.31 -5.64 12.35
CA GLU A 39 -20.92 -6.96 12.43
C GLU A 39 -20.06 -7.98 13.16
N ASP A 40 -18.77 -8.09 12.78
CA ASP A 40 -17.88 -9.10 13.36
C ASP A 40 -16.44 -8.59 13.36
N ARG A 41 -15.94 -8.28 14.55
CA ARG A 41 -14.59 -7.77 14.74
C ARG A 41 -13.51 -8.80 14.38
N ALA A 42 -13.74 -10.06 14.66
CA ALA A 42 -12.79 -11.13 14.33
C ALA A 42 -12.65 -11.28 12.82
N ASP A 43 -13.75 -11.24 12.10
CA ASP A 43 -13.75 -11.29 10.63
C ASP A 43 -13.11 -10.04 10.03
N TYR A 44 -13.37 -8.88 10.60
CA TYR A 44 -12.71 -7.62 10.20
C TYR A 44 -11.19 -7.75 10.27
N ILE A 45 -10.67 -8.18 11.41
CA ILE A 45 -9.22 -8.35 11.62
C ILE A 45 -8.66 -9.40 10.66
N GLY A 46 -9.37 -10.51 10.48
CA GLY A 46 -8.96 -11.57 9.55
C GLY A 46 -8.86 -11.07 8.12
N LYS A 47 -9.81 -10.26 7.68
CA LYS A 47 -9.80 -9.68 6.33
C LYS A 47 -8.64 -8.69 6.17
N LEU A 48 -8.39 -7.86 7.17
CA LEU A 48 -7.26 -6.92 7.15
C LEU A 48 -5.92 -7.67 7.04
N ILE A 49 -5.75 -8.73 7.80
CA ILE A 49 -4.55 -9.58 7.74
C ILE A 49 -4.41 -10.19 6.35
N ALA A 50 -5.49 -10.65 5.74
CA ALA A 50 -5.46 -11.22 4.39
C ALA A 50 -4.99 -10.19 3.36
N LEU A 51 -5.45 -8.95 3.45
CA LEU A 51 -5.02 -7.86 2.56
C LEU A 51 -3.53 -7.55 2.74
N ARG A 52 -3.04 -7.55 3.99
CA ARG A 52 -1.62 -7.36 4.28
C ARG A 52 -0.76 -8.48 3.70
N LYS A 53 -1.23 -9.72 3.77
CA LYS A 53 -0.53 -10.85 3.15
C LYS A 53 -0.42 -10.69 1.63
N GLN A 54 -1.46 -10.21 0.99
CA GLN A 54 -1.42 -9.92 -0.45
C GLN A 54 -0.38 -8.83 -0.77
N ALA A 55 -0.28 -7.79 0.06
CA ALA A 55 0.76 -6.77 -0.09
C ALA A 55 2.16 -7.35 0.03
N MET A 56 2.39 -8.28 0.96
CA MET A 56 3.65 -8.97 1.11
C MET A 56 4.01 -9.78 -0.14
N GLU A 57 3.03 -10.51 -0.68
CA GLU A 57 3.24 -11.37 -1.85
C GLU A 57 3.65 -10.59 -3.10
N VAL A 58 3.15 -9.38 -3.27
CA VAL A 58 3.50 -8.52 -4.41
C VAL A 58 4.67 -7.57 -4.12
N GLY A 59 5.28 -7.66 -2.94
CA GLY A 59 6.46 -6.86 -2.60
C GLY A 59 6.20 -5.40 -2.27
N LEU A 60 4.99 -5.04 -1.85
CA LEU A 60 4.62 -3.67 -1.50
C LEU A 60 4.48 -3.45 0.01
N TRP A 61 4.81 -4.45 0.81
CA TRP A 61 4.68 -4.41 2.27
C TRP A 61 5.79 -3.56 2.89
N MET A 62 5.42 -2.74 3.85
CA MET A 62 6.32 -1.93 4.67
C MET A 62 7.34 -1.14 3.82
N PRO A 63 6.89 -0.22 2.96
CA PRO A 63 7.78 0.48 2.04
C PRO A 63 8.84 1.32 2.74
N HIS A 64 8.62 1.73 3.99
CA HIS A 64 9.56 2.54 4.77
C HIS A 64 10.67 1.73 5.44
N MET A 65 10.54 0.39 5.50
CA MET A 65 11.51 -0.46 6.18
C MET A 65 12.60 -0.94 5.23
N PRO A 66 13.82 -1.21 5.73
CA PRO A 66 14.88 -1.80 4.92
C PRO A 66 14.48 -3.14 4.32
N LYS A 67 15.09 -3.49 3.19
CA LYS A 67 14.83 -4.75 2.50
C LYS A 67 15.15 -5.97 3.37
N GLU A 68 16.19 -5.88 4.19
CA GLU A 68 16.59 -6.95 5.10
C GLU A 68 15.53 -7.27 6.16
N TRP A 69 14.60 -6.35 6.41
CA TRP A 69 13.48 -6.53 7.32
C TRP A 69 12.18 -6.85 6.58
N GLY A 70 12.29 -7.17 5.29
CA GLY A 70 11.12 -7.48 4.47
C GLY A 70 10.42 -6.27 3.86
N GLY A 71 10.99 -5.08 4.01
CA GLY A 71 10.45 -3.85 3.45
C GLY A 71 11.01 -3.55 2.06
N MET A 72 10.63 -2.38 1.52
CA MET A 72 11.04 -1.96 0.18
C MET A 72 12.33 -1.15 0.16
N GLY A 73 12.78 -0.64 1.30
CA GLY A 73 14.02 0.13 1.40
C GLY A 73 13.99 1.47 0.67
N LEU A 74 12.85 2.12 0.63
CA LEU A 74 12.67 3.37 -0.10
C LEU A 74 13.23 4.57 0.67
N GLY A 75 13.78 5.56 -0.05
CA GLY A 75 14.14 6.86 0.51
C GLY A 75 12.90 7.72 0.77
N HIS A 76 13.11 8.90 1.36
CA HIS A 76 12.01 9.77 1.82
C HIS A 76 11.08 10.21 0.69
N VAL A 77 11.62 10.62 -0.46
CA VAL A 77 10.81 11.10 -1.59
C VAL A 77 10.00 9.95 -2.18
N GLN A 78 10.63 8.81 -2.34
CA GLN A 78 9.99 7.59 -2.87
C GLN A 78 8.89 7.11 -1.93
N LEU A 79 9.15 7.13 -0.63
CA LEU A 79 8.17 6.75 0.38
C LEU A 79 6.96 7.69 0.37
N ALA A 80 7.18 9.00 0.26
CA ALA A 80 6.09 9.97 0.18
C ALA A 80 5.20 9.71 -1.03
N MET A 81 5.79 9.37 -2.17
CA MET A 81 5.05 9.04 -3.38
C MET A 81 4.20 7.77 -3.20
N VAL A 82 4.78 6.72 -2.63
CA VAL A 82 4.06 5.46 -2.37
C VAL A 82 2.89 5.70 -1.43
N GLN A 83 3.10 6.45 -0.37
CA GLN A 83 2.05 6.75 0.60
C GLN A 83 0.95 7.60 0.00
N ALA A 84 1.29 8.55 -0.89
CA ALA A 84 0.29 9.35 -1.58
C ALA A 84 -0.61 8.48 -2.47
N GLU A 85 -0.04 7.50 -3.19
CA GLU A 85 -0.83 6.56 -3.98
C GLU A 85 -1.68 5.66 -3.09
N ALA A 86 -1.12 5.14 -1.99
CA ALA A 86 -1.85 4.30 -1.05
C ALA A 86 -3.02 5.04 -0.41
N ALA A 87 -2.86 6.31 -0.11
CA ALA A 87 -3.88 7.14 0.54
C ALA A 87 -5.10 7.42 -0.34
N LYS A 88 -5.10 7.04 -1.61
CA LYS A 88 -6.28 7.12 -2.47
C LYS A 88 -7.40 6.18 -2.02
N ALA A 89 -7.08 5.19 -1.19
CA ALA A 89 -8.05 4.42 -0.42
C ALA A 89 -7.82 4.67 1.07
N SER A 90 -8.88 4.81 1.87
CA SER A 90 -8.74 5.13 3.29
C SER A 90 -7.97 4.06 4.07
N MET A 91 -8.06 2.80 3.65
CA MET A 91 -7.34 1.69 4.28
C MET A 91 -6.00 1.37 3.62
N GLY A 92 -5.64 2.07 2.52
CA GLY A 92 -4.41 1.82 1.79
C GLY A 92 -3.15 1.85 2.66
N PRO A 93 -2.91 2.92 3.44
CA PRO A 93 -1.75 2.98 4.32
C PRO A 93 -1.72 1.87 5.37
N TRP A 94 -2.87 1.44 5.87
CA TRP A 94 -2.98 0.35 6.84
C TRP A 94 -2.64 -1.01 6.24
N VAL A 95 -2.98 -1.23 4.99
CA VAL A 95 -2.72 -2.49 4.30
C VAL A 95 -1.25 -2.64 3.95
N LEU A 96 -0.60 -1.56 3.52
CA LEU A 96 0.82 -1.58 3.11
C LEU A 96 1.79 -1.47 4.28
N ASN A 97 1.31 -1.14 5.43
CA ASN A 97 2.19 -0.83 6.55
C ASN A 97 1.85 -1.61 7.83
#